data_3b0abd37a7b35ef241168ef21cc9b23f
#
_entry.id   3b0abd37a7b35ef241168ef21cc9b23f
#
_cell.length_a   1.000
_cell.length_b   1.000
_cell.length_c   1.000
_cell.angle_alpha   90.00
_cell.angle_beta   90.00
_cell.angle_gamma   90.00
#
_symmetry.space_group_name_H-M   'P 1'
#
loop_
_entity.id
_entity.type
_entity.pdbx_description
1 polymer ?
#
loop_
_entity_poly.entity_id
_entity_poly.type
_entity_poly.pdbx_seq_one_letter_code
_entity_poly.pdbx_strand_id
1 'polypeptide(L)'
;MKTDAMIHVEDLQMYFKGGKIHALDGVSADIVKGEVVVIIGPSGSGKSTFLRCLNLLEYPTGGKVFFNGEDITDPKCDINTHRQKMGMVFQHFNLFPHKTVLENMTLAPVSLKKCGKAEAEEKAMKLLARVGLADRANAYPSQLSGGQKQRIAIVRALCMEPDVMLFDEPTSALDPEMVGEVLEVMKELAKEGMTMVVVTHEMGFAREVGSRILFMADGKIVEEGKPEAIFNAPQSPRLKDFLSKVL
;
A
#
# COMPACT_ATOMS: atom_id res chain seq x y z
N MET A 1 14.02 0.58 -22.94
CA MET A 1 12.61 0.56 -23.40
C MET A 1 11.83 1.41 -22.42
N LYS A 2 11.01 2.39 -22.82
CA LYS A 2 10.06 3.02 -21.89
C LYS A 2 8.99 1.98 -21.60
N THR A 3 9.03 1.38 -20.44
CA THR A 3 7.94 0.55 -19.93
C THR A 3 6.75 1.47 -19.67
N ASP A 4 5.55 1.05 -20.05
CA ASP A 4 4.28 1.78 -19.76
C ASP A 4 3.89 1.69 -18.28
N ALA A 5 4.86 1.25 -17.45
CA ALA A 5 4.69 1.04 -16.03
C ALA A 5 4.71 2.37 -15.26
N MET A 6 3.77 2.55 -14.33
CA MET A 6 3.77 3.65 -13.37
C MET A 6 4.91 3.49 -12.36
N ILE A 7 5.11 2.26 -11.86
CA ILE A 7 6.27 1.90 -11.04
C ILE A 7 7.02 0.77 -11.76
N HIS A 8 8.32 0.96 -11.97
CA HIS A 8 9.21 -0.05 -12.53
C HIS A 8 10.36 -0.31 -11.56
N VAL A 9 10.58 -1.57 -11.24
CA VAL A 9 11.58 -2.02 -10.27
C VAL A 9 12.57 -2.92 -10.97
N GLU A 10 13.86 -2.61 -10.84
CA GLU A 10 14.96 -3.36 -11.44
C GLU A 10 15.90 -3.92 -10.37
N ASP A 11 16.02 -5.24 -10.29
CA ASP A 11 17.00 -5.99 -9.48
C ASP A 11 17.12 -5.46 -8.04
N LEU A 12 15.97 -5.22 -7.39
CA LEU A 12 15.91 -4.58 -6.08
C LEU A 12 16.47 -5.48 -5.00
N GLN A 13 17.44 -4.97 -4.24
CA GLN A 13 18.13 -5.69 -3.18
C GLN A 13 17.99 -4.92 -1.87
N MET A 14 17.73 -5.65 -0.78
CA MET A 14 17.70 -5.07 0.55
C MET A 14 18.32 -6.03 1.57
N TYR A 15 19.51 -5.69 2.02
CA TYR A 15 20.30 -6.49 2.94
C TYR A 15 20.45 -5.79 4.28
N PHE A 16 20.08 -6.48 5.37
CA PHE A 16 20.21 -5.98 6.73
C PHE A 16 21.39 -6.62 7.46
N LYS A 17 21.78 -6.05 8.58
CA LYS A 17 22.84 -6.56 9.47
C LYS A 17 24.15 -6.88 8.75
N GLY A 18 24.61 -5.96 7.90
CA GLY A 18 25.87 -6.14 7.17
C GLY A 18 25.84 -7.31 6.17
N GLY A 19 24.70 -7.52 5.51
CA GLY A 19 24.54 -8.56 4.49
C GLY A 19 24.15 -9.95 5.02
N LYS A 20 23.84 -10.08 6.33
CA LYS A 20 23.43 -11.38 6.90
C LYS A 20 21.96 -11.73 6.64
N ILE A 21 21.11 -10.76 6.40
CA ILE A 21 19.68 -10.95 6.13
C ILE A 21 19.38 -10.34 4.77
N HIS A 22 19.05 -11.18 3.80
CA HIS A 22 18.61 -10.79 2.46
C HIS A 22 17.09 -10.68 2.48
N ALA A 23 16.56 -9.50 2.80
CA ALA A 23 15.11 -9.25 2.81
C ALA A 23 14.55 -9.15 1.39
N LEU A 24 15.33 -8.60 0.46
CA LEU A 24 15.09 -8.64 -0.98
C LEU A 24 16.37 -9.06 -1.68
N ASP A 25 16.26 -9.96 -2.66
CA ASP A 25 17.39 -10.54 -3.36
C ASP A 25 17.12 -10.60 -4.87
N GLY A 26 17.23 -9.42 -5.52
CA GLY A 26 17.06 -9.28 -6.95
C GLY A 26 15.59 -9.26 -7.42
N VAL A 27 14.73 -8.49 -6.75
CA VAL A 27 13.30 -8.39 -7.09
C VAL A 27 13.11 -7.39 -8.22
N SER A 28 12.45 -7.82 -9.31
CA SER A 28 12.03 -6.95 -10.42
C SER A 28 10.53 -7.09 -10.63
N ALA A 29 9.84 -5.96 -10.86
CA ALA A 29 8.41 -5.94 -11.10
C ALA A 29 7.99 -4.64 -11.79
N ASP A 30 6.93 -4.71 -12.59
CA ASP A 30 6.25 -3.56 -13.19
C ASP A 30 4.86 -3.41 -12.57
N ILE A 31 4.43 -2.22 -12.24
CA ILE A 31 3.07 -1.90 -11.84
C ILE A 31 2.51 -0.88 -12.83
N VAL A 32 1.44 -1.23 -13.54
CA VAL A 32 0.82 -0.35 -14.52
C VAL A 32 -0.32 0.47 -13.90
N LYS A 33 -0.65 1.59 -14.53
CA LYS A 33 -1.74 2.46 -14.05
C LYS A 33 -3.08 1.71 -14.01
N GLY A 34 -3.82 1.84 -12.92
CA GLY A 34 -5.11 1.18 -12.70
C GLY A 34 -5.01 -0.28 -12.29
N GLU A 35 -3.80 -0.84 -12.18
CA GLU A 35 -3.60 -2.22 -11.73
C GLU A 35 -3.71 -2.33 -10.21
N VAL A 36 -4.30 -3.42 -9.73
CA VAL A 36 -4.28 -3.84 -8.33
C VAL A 36 -3.33 -5.03 -8.20
N VAL A 37 -2.10 -4.75 -7.77
CA VAL A 37 -1.09 -5.77 -7.49
C VAL A 37 -1.20 -6.20 -6.03
N VAL A 38 -1.49 -7.49 -5.79
CA VAL A 38 -1.54 -8.03 -4.43
C VAL A 38 -0.32 -8.90 -4.17
N ILE A 39 0.35 -8.65 -3.05
CA ILE A 39 1.56 -9.36 -2.64
C ILE A 39 1.20 -10.29 -1.48
N ILE A 40 1.39 -11.59 -1.69
CA ILE A 40 1.15 -12.63 -0.69
C ILE A 40 2.43 -13.42 -0.42
N GLY A 41 2.46 -14.15 0.69
CA GLY A 41 3.61 -15.01 1.06
C GLY A 41 3.79 -15.14 2.57
N PRO A 42 4.67 -16.04 3.03
CA PRO A 42 4.90 -16.26 4.45
C PRO A 42 5.47 -15.01 5.15
N SER A 43 5.34 -14.98 6.49
CA SER A 43 5.98 -13.94 7.29
C SER A 43 7.50 -13.95 7.09
N GLY A 44 8.12 -12.77 7.01
CA GLY A 44 9.56 -12.63 6.77
C GLY A 44 10.01 -12.83 5.31
N SER A 45 9.09 -13.01 4.34
CA SER A 45 9.46 -13.18 2.92
C SER A 45 9.87 -11.90 2.19
N GLY A 46 9.83 -10.73 2.85
CA GLY A 46 10.26 -9.45 2.26
C GLY A 46 9.13 -8.57 1.73
N LYS A 47 7.84 -8.96 1.85
CA LYS A 47 6.68 -8.22 1.30
C LYS A 47 6.62 -6.75 1.72
N SER A 48 6.61 -6.48 3.03
CA SER A 48 6.58 -5.11 3.57
C SER A 48 7.83 -4.33 3.22
N THR A 49 8.99 -4.99 3.20
CA THR A 49 10.26 -4.37 2.77
C THR A 49 10.18 -3.95 1.31
N PHE A 50 9.69 -4.84 0.42
CA PHE A 50 9.47 -4.50 -0.98
C PHE A 50 8.53 -3.31 -1.14
N LEU A 51 7.36 -3.35 -0.47
CA LEU A 51 6.39 -2.26 -0.52
C LEU A 51 6.99 -0.92 -0.06
N ARG A 52 7.77 -0.93 1.03
CA ARG A 52 8.42 0.28 1.57
C ARG A 52 9.58 0.79 0.73
N CYS A 53 10.22 -0.07 -0.06
CA CYS A 53 11.20 0.35 -1.03
C CYS A 53 10.57 1.09 -2.23
N LEU A 54 9.30 0.81 -2.58
CA LEU A 54 8.63 1.49 -3.70
C LEU A 54 8.49 3.01 -3.51
N ASN A 55 8.44 3.48 -2.25
CA ASN A 55 8.42 4.91 -1.92
C ASN A 55 9.64 5.37 -1.13
N LEU A 56 10.69 4.54 -1.08
CA LEU A 56 11.94 4.76 -0.36
C LEU A 56 11.77 5.10 1.12
N LEU A 57 10.72 4.58 1.79
CA LEU A 57 10.70 4.54 3.26
C LEU A 57 11.80 3.64 3.80
N GLU A 58 12.12 2.58 3.04
CA GLU A 58 13.34 1.79 3.20
C GLU A 58 14.18 1.97 1.93
N TYR A 59 15.41 2.46 2.09
CA TYR A 59 16.34 2.65 0.97
C TYR A 59 16.98 1.31 0.61
N PRO A 60 16.82 0.85 -0.64
CA PRO A 60 17.41 -0.42 -1.07
C PRO A 60 18.94 -0.36 -1.03
N THR A 61 19.56 -1.51 -0.80
CA THR A 61 21.04 -1.66 -0.84
C THR A 61 21.57 -1.82 -2.27
N GLY A 62 20.69 -2.12 -3.22
CA GLY A 62 21.01 -2.23 -4.65
C GLY A 62 19.73 -2.28 -5.49
N GLY A 63 19.90 -2.17 -6.80
CA GLY A 63 18.80 -2.07 -7.75
C GLY A 63 18.23 -0.66 -7.88
N LYS A 64 17.13 -0.55 -8.62
CA LYS A 64 16.50 0.74 -8.92
C LYS A 64 14.99 0.68 -8.83
N VAL A 65 14.40 1.83 -8.48
CA VAL A 65 12.95 2.05 -8.52
C VAL A 65 12.68 3.29 -9.36
N PHE A 66 11.84 3.13 -10.38
CA PHE A 66 11.37 4.24 -11.20
C PHE A 66 9.90 4.49 -10.92
N PHE A 67 9.53 5.75 -10.79
CA PHE A 67 8.14 6.19 -10.67
C PHE A 67 7.81 7.20 -11.77
N ASN A 68 6.81 6.90 -12.60
CA ASN A 68 6.46 7.69 -13.78
C ASN A 68 7.68 7.96 -14.70
N GLY A 69 8.58 6.97 -14.81
CA GLY A 69 9.77 7.02 -15.66
C GLY A 69 10.97 7.76 -15.07
N GLU A 70 10.89 8.26 -13.83
CA GLU A 70 12.00 8.91 -13.11
C GLU A 70 12.60 7.96 -12.09
N ASP A 71 13.94 7.82 -12.09
CA ASP A 71 14.70 7.02 -11.10
C ASP A 71 14.65 7.71 -9.75
N ILE A 72 13.76 7.23 -8.86
CA ILE A 72 13.61 7.80 -7.51
C ILE A 72 14.73 7.36 -6.54
N THR A 73 15.53 6.36 -6.92
CA THR A 73 16.70 5.91 -6.15
C THR A 73 17.95 6.75 -6.42
N ASP A 74 17.94 7.62 -7.45
CA ASP A 74 19.02 8.57 -7.68
C ASP A 74 19.12 9.55 -6.48
N PRO A 75 20.28 9.70 -5.84
CA PRO A 75 20.47 10.66 -4.74
C PRO A 75 20.15 12.12 -5.08
N LYS A 76 20.07 12.46 -6.36
CA LYS A 76 19.70 13.81 -6.83
C LYS A 76 18.18 13.99 -6.95
N CYS A 77 17.41 12.92 -6.88
CA CYS A 77 15.95 12.98 -6.97
C CYS A 77 15.35 13.56 -5.68
N ASP A 78 14.44 14.52 -5.80
CA ASP A 78 13.62 14.96 -4.66
C ASP A 78 12.48 13.95 -4.41
N ILE A 79 12.77 12.94 -3.62
CA ILE A 79 11.82 11.90 -3.25
C ILE A 79 10.53 12.45 -2.62
N ASN A 80 10.57 13.61 -1.96
CA ASN A 80 9.39 14.16 -1.30
C ASN A 80 8.33 14.61 -2.33
N THR A 81 8.74 15.06 -3.50
CA THR A 81 7.83 15.36 -4.61
C THR A 81 7.10 14.09 -5.07
N HIS A 82 7.79 12.94 -5.17
CA HIS A 82 7.18 11.67 -5.55
C HIS A 82 6.30 11.10 -4.45
N ARG A 83 6.72 11.15 -3.19
CA ARG A 83 5.91 10.71 -2.04
C ARG A 83 4.57 11.41 -1.90
N GLN A 84 4.45 12.65 -2.38
CA GLN A 84 3.16 13.35 -2.44
C GLN A 84 2.16 12.70 -3.39
N LYS A 85 2.63 11.89 -4.34
CA LYS A 85 1.82 11.15 -5.32
C LYS A 85 1.66 9.67 -4.97
N MET A 86 2.24 9.22 -3.85
CA MET A 86 2.19 7.86 -3.36
C MET A 86 1.52 7.82 -1.99
N GLY A 87 0.25 7.42 -1.92
CA GLY A 87 -0.42 7.21 -0.65
C GLY A 87 0.11 5.95 0.04
N MET A 88 0.37 6.02 1.34
CA MET A 88 0.79 4.86 2.13
C MET A 88 -0.12 4.65 3.32
N VAL A 89 -0.61 3.42 3.47
CA VAL A 89 -1.44 2.96 4.59
C VAL A 89 -0.71 1.81 5.27
N PHE A 90 -0.49 1.94 6.57
CA PHE A 90 0.27 1.00 7.38
C PHE A 90 -0.64 0.07 8.17
N GLN A 91 -0.08 -1.00 8.68
CA GLN A 91 -0.69 -1.90 9.65
C GLN A 91 -1.20 -1.16 10.89
N HIS A 92 -0.38 -0.25 11.43
CA HIS A 92 -0.79 0.67 12.47
C HIS A 92 -1.28 1.97 11.84
N PHE A 93 -2.36 2.51 12.32
CA PHE A 93 -3.12 3.61 11.72
C PHE A 93 -2.31 4.91 11.54
N ASN A 94 -1.30 5.12 12.37
CA ASN A 94 -0.37 6.26 12.35
C ASN A 94 -1.10 7.63 12.31
N LEU A 95 -2.23 7.74 12.99
CA LEU A 95 -2.91 9.02 13.18
C LEU A 95 -2.21 9.84 14.26
N PHE A 96 -2.16 11.16 14.06
CA PHE A 96 -1.64 12.08 15.06
C PHE A 96 -2.59 12.13 16.26
N PRO A 97 -2.21 11.64 17.46
CA PRO A 97 -3.15 11.43 18.58
C PRO A 97 -3.69 12.73 19.18
N HIS A 98 -2.95 13.85 19.02
CA HIS A 98 -3.30 15.17 19.53
C HIS A 98 -4.01 16.07 18.51
N LYS A 99 -4.38 15.51 17.34
CA LYS A 99 -5.15 16.17 16.30
C LYS A 99 -6.48 15.49 16.11
N THR A 100 -7.52 16.26 15.79
CA THR A 100 -8.81 15.71 15.40
C THR A 100 -8.69 14.93 14.08
N VAL A 101 -9.72 14.19 13.72
CA VAL A 101 -9.80 13.50 12.43
C VAL A 101 -9.64 14.48 11.27
N LEU A 102 -10.39 15.58 11.29
CA LEU A 102 -10.33 16.60 10.25
C LEU A 102 -8.93 17.22 10.13
N GLU A 103 -8.29 17.53 11.26
CA GLU A 103 -6.91 18.04 11.28
C GLU A 103 -5.89 17.01 10.78
N ASN A 104 -6.08 15.71 11.08
CA ASN A 104 -5.24 14.66 10.53
C ASN A 104 -5.30 14.61 9.00
N MET A 105 -6.49 14.81 8.42
CA MET A 105 -6.69 14.74 6.98
C MET A 105 -6.20 15.99 6.26
N THR A 106 -6.37 17.17 6.87
CA THR A 106 -6.05 18.45 6.23
C THR A 106 -4.60 18.90 6.41
N LEU A 107 -3.88 18.31 7.37
CA LEU A 107 -2.51 18.70 7.71
C LEU A 107 -1.56 18.69 6.49
N ALA A 108 -1.50 17.58 5.77
CA ALA A 108 -0.56 17.43 4.66
C ALA A 108 -0.91 18.33 3.46
N PRO A 109 -2.14 18.33 2.92
CA PRO A 109 -2.46 19.19 1.77
C PRO A 109 -2.28 20.68 2.05
N VAL A 110 -2.58 21.15 3.29
CA VAL A 110 -2.40 22.55 3.66
C VAL A 110 -0.92 22.89 3.89
N SER A 111 -0.17 22.05 4.63
CA SER A 111 1.24 22.29 4.93
C SER A 111 2.11 22.28 3.68
N LEU A 112 1.77 21.44 2.70
CA LEU A 112 2.47 21.35 1.41
C LEU A 112 1.92 22.34 0.37
N LYS A 113 1.02 23.24 0.78
CA LYS A 113 0.42 24.30 -0.06
C LYS A 113 -0.25 23.76 -1.34
N LYS A 114 -0.78 22.54 -1.31
CA LYS A 114 -1.54 21.97 -2.43
C LYS A 114 -2.89 22.68 -2.62
N CYS A 115 -3.50 23.08 -1.51
CA CYS A 115 -4.79 23.81 -1.51
C CYS A 115 -4.92 24.67 -0.24
N GLY A 116 -5.92 25.56 -0.23
CA GLY A 116 -6.27 26.35 0.93
C GLY A 116 -6.94 25.51 2.03
N LYS A 117 -6.96 26.02 3.27
CA LYS A 117 -7.55 25.31 4.41
C LYS A 117 -9.03 24.96 4.17
N ALA A 118 -9.84 25.88 3.71
CA ALA A 118 -11.28 25.66 3.46
C ALA A 118 -11.52 24.57 2.41
N GLU A 119 -10.73 24.56 1.34
CA GLU A 119 -10.81 23.55 0.28
C GLU A 119 -10.36 22.16 0.80
N ALA A 120 -9.29 22.11 1.62
CA ALA A 120 -8.84 20.88 2.25
C ALA A 120 -9.91 20.31 3.21
N GLU A 121 -10.59 21.18 3.99
CA GLU A 121 -11.67 20.77 4.89
C GLU A 121 -12.89 20.24 4.11
N GLU A 122 -13.31 20.92 3.05
CA GLU A 122 -14.41 20.46 2.19
C GLU A 122 -14.13 19.08 1.58
N LYS A 123 -12.92 18.88 1.04
CA LYS A 123 -12.47 17.61 0.48
C LYS A 123 -12.42 16.52 1.54
N ALA A 124 -11.85 16.82 2.71
CA ALA A 124 -11.79 15.89 3.82
C ALA A 124 -13.19 15.45 4.28
N MET A 125 -14.15 16.38 4.38
CA MET A 125 -15.53 16.06 4.75
C MET A 125 -16.23 15.16 3.72
N LYS A 126 -16.00 15.38 2.41
CA LYS A 126 -16.52 14.50 1.35
C LYS A 126 -15.95 13.07 1.49
N LEU A 127 -14.65 12.94 1.74
CA LEU A 127 -14.00 11.64 1.94
C LEU A 127 -14.46 10.96 3.23
N LEU A 128 -14.66 11.70 4.32
CA LEU A 128 -15.23 11.17 5.56
C LEU A 128 -16.67 10.69 5.37
N ALA A 129 -17.49 11.42 4.64
CA ALA A 129 -18.85 11.01 4.31
C ALA A 129 -18.87 9.71 3.49
N ARG A 130 -17.94 9.56 2.55
CA ARG A 130 -17.77 8.34 1.74
C ARG A 130 -17.54 7.08 2.59
N VAL A 131 -16.78 7.19 3.69
CA VAL A 131 -16.50 6.07 4.59
C VAL A 131 -17.42 6.02 5.81
N GLY A 132 -18.51 6.81 5.82
CA GLY A 132 -19.52 6.82 6.88
C GLY A 132 -19.03 7.42 8.20
N LEU A 133 -18.08 8.35 8.18
CA LEU A 133 -17.43 8.91 9.37
C LEU A 133 -17.45 10.45 9.42
N ALA A 134 -18.38 11.10 8.70
CA ALA A 134 -18.50 12.56 8.70
C ALA A 134 -18.81 13.14 10.10
N ASP A 135 -19.58 12.41 10.92
CA ASP A 135 -19.90 12.76 12.31
C ASP A 135 -18.67 12.68 13.24
N ARG A 136 -17.59 12.05 12.81
CA ARG A 136 -16.33 11.88 13.55
C ARG A 136 -15.26 12.93 13.22
N ALA A 137 -15.55 13.90 12.39
CA ALA A 137 -14.58 14.92 11.95
C ALA A 137 -13.86 15.63 13.11
N ASN A 138 -14.58 15.91 14.20
CA ASN A 138 -14.05 16.59 15.40
C ASN A 138 -13.58 15.61 16.49
N ALA A 139 -13.68 14.30 16.29
CA ALA A 139 -13.22 13.31 17.25
C ALA A 139 -11.69 13.17 17.23
N TYR A 140 -11.12 12.76 18.34
CA TYR A 140 -9.71 12.39 18.45
C TYR A 140 -9.51 10.90 18.19
N PRO A 141 -8.32 10.45 17.72
CA PRO A 141 -8.05 9.02 17.48
C PRO A 141 -8.34 8.10 18.67
N SER A 142 -8.17 8.58 19.90
CA SER A 142 -8.49 7.79 21.12
C SER A 142 -9.98 7.43 21.28
N GLN A 143 -10.87 8.14 20.59
CA GLN A 143 -12.33 7.98 20.65
C GLN A 143 -12.87 7.06 19.54
N LEU A 144 -12.00 6.44 18.74
CA LEU A 144 -12.34 5.69 17.53
C LEU A 144 -11.99 4.20 17.69
N SER A 145 -12.80 3.33 17.08
CA SER A 145 -12.47 1.92 16.93
C SER A 145 -11.29 1.70 15.98
N GLY A 146 -10.71 0.50 15.98
CA GLY A 146 -9.62 0.14 15.05
C GLY A 146 -10.02 0.31 13.59
N GLY A 147 -11.19 -0.22 13.20
CA GLY A 147 -11.71 -0.09 11.83
C GLY A 147 -11.97 1.36 11.42
N GLN A 148 -12.50 2.20 12.33
CA GLN A 148 -12.67 3.63 12.07
C GLN A 148 -11.33 4.34 11.85
N LYS A 149 -10.31 4.06 12.70
CA LYS A 149 -8.96 4.60 12.53
C LYS A 149 -8.34 4.22 11.19
N GLN A 150 -8.53 2.97 10.77
CA GLN A 150 -7.97 2.49 9.50
C GLN A 150 -8.66 3.11 8.30
N ARG A 151 -9.99 3.21 8.31
CA ARG A 151 -10.71 3.91 7.24
C ARG A 151 -10.29 5.38 7.16
N ILE A 152 -10.09 6.06 8.30
CA ILE A 152 -9.56 7.42 8.34
C ILE A 152 -8.13 7.48 7.79
N ALA A 153 -7.26 6.50 8.10
CA ALA A 153 -5.90 6.45 7.55
C ALA A 153 -5.91 6.32 6.01
N ILE A 154 -6.84 5.54 5.45
CA ILE A 154 -7.03 5.42 4.00
C ILE A 154 -7.46 6.76 3.41
N VAL A 155 -8.54 7.37 3.90
CA VAL A 155 -9.05 8.62 3.33
C VAL A 155 -8.13 9.81 3.59
N ARG A 156 -7.32 9.78 4.65
CA ARG A 156 -6.23 10.74 4.86
C ARG A 156 -5.20 10.68 3.73
N ALA A 157 -4.80 9.48 3.30
CA ALA A 157 -3.89 9.33 2.17
C ALA A 157 -4.52 9.84 0.88
N LEU A 158 -5.83 9.60 0.67
CA LEU A 158 -6.58 10.08 -0.49
C LEU A 158 -6.74 11.61 -0.54
N CYS A 159 -6.65 12.33 0.60
CA CYS A 159 -6.64 13.80 0.61
C CYS A 159 -5.49 14.41 -0.19
N MET A 160 -4.42 13.66 -0.39
CA MET A 160 -3.25 14.07 -1.19
C MET A 160 -3.43 13.85 -2.70
N GLU A 161 -4.52 13.20 -3.14
CA GLU A 161 -4.78 12.80 -4.54
C GLU A 161 -3.61 12.00 -5.14
N PRO A 162 -3.27 10.86 -4.53
CA PRO A 162 -2.14 10.07 -4.98
C PRO A 162 -2.43 9.37 -6.32
N ASP A 163 -1.38 9.14 -7.12
CA ASP A 163 -1.43 8.34 -8.35
C ASP A 163 -1.49 6.84 -8.03
N VAL A 164 -0.93 6.42 -6.88
CA VAL A 164 -0.90 5.04 -6.40
C VAL A 164 -1.10 4.98 -4.88
N MET A 165 -1.79 3.93 -4.43
CA MET A 165 -1.96 3.62 -3.01
C MET A 165 -1.19 2.35 -2.64
N LEU A 166 -0.34 2.45 -1.62
CA LEU A 166 0.45 1.36 -1.07
C LEU A 166 -0.17 0.93 0.28
N PHE A 167 -0.51 -0.35 0.43
CA PHE A 167 -1.13 -0.88 1.64
C PHE A 167 -0.24 -1.96 2.26
N ASP A 168 0.26 -1.71 3.47
CA ASP A 168 1.10 -2.64 4.25
C ASP A 168 0.26 -3.31 5.33
N GLU A 169 -0.32 -4.47 5.01
CA GLU A 169 -1.17 -5.28 5.89
C GLU A 169 -2.27 -4.45 6.61
N PRO A 170 -3.16 -3.77 5.87
CA PRO A 170 -4.07 -2.77 6.43
C PRO A 170 -5.11 -3.33 7.40
N THR A 171 -5.29 -4.66 7.47
CA THR A 171 -6.29 -5.32 8.34
C THR A 171 -5.68 -6.08 9.51
N SER A 172 -4.36 -6.30 9.54
CA SER A 172 -3.72 -7.21 10.50
C SER A 172 -3.75 -6.74 11.96
N ALA A 173 -4.01 -5.44 12.21
CA ALA A 173 -4.17 -4.89 13.56
C ALA A 173 -5.65 -4.71 13.96
N LEU A 174 -6.58 -5.31 13.23
CA LEU A 174 -8.02 -5.16 13.45
C LEU A 174 -8.65 -6.42 13.99
N ASP A 175 -9.71 -6.25 14.78
CA ASP A 175 -10.59 -7.34 15.13
C ASP A 175 -11.34 -7.86 13.89
N PRO A 176 -11.61 -9.17 13.76
CA PRO A 176 -12.23 -9.77 12.58
C PRO A 176 -13.54 -9.09 12.14
N GLU A 177 -14.34 -8.60 13.09
CA GLU A 177 -15.60 -7.90 12.81
C GLU A 177 -15.40 -6.57 12.06
N MET A 178 -14.21 -5.96 12.17
CA MET A 178 -13.90 -4.66 11.55
C MET A 178 -13.19 -4.79 10.19
N VAL A 179 -12.69 -5.97 9.85
CA VAL A 179 -11.91 -6.22 8.61
C VAL A 179 -12.77 -5.92 7.38
N GLY A 180 -14.03 -6.39 7.37
CA GLY A 180 -14.93 -6.22 6.23
C GLY A 180 -15.11 -4.76 5.81
N GLU A 181 -15.31 -3.84 6.78
CA GLU A 181 -15.52 -2.41 6.49
C GLU A 181 -14.30 -1.76 5.81
N VAL A 182 -13.08 -2.18 6.17
CA VAL A 182 -11.84 -1.67 5.57
C VAL A 182 -11.66 -2.23 4.16
N LEU A 183 -11.92 -3.54 3.99
CA LEU A 183 -11.83 -4.18 2.68
C LEU A 183 -12.84 -3.61 1.68
N GLU A 184 -14.06 -3.25 2.11
CA GLU A 184 -15.05 -2.61 1.22
C GLU A 184 -14.54 -1.26 0.70
N VAL A 185 -13.93 -0.41 1.54
CA VAL A 185 -13.32 0.84 1.08
C VAL A 185 -12.24 0.57 0.02
N MET A 186 -11.40 -0.45 0.22
CA MET A 186 -10.36 -0.81 -0.75
C MET A 186 -10.95 -1.37 -2.06
N LYS A 187 -12.05 -2.14 -1.99
CA LYS A 187 -12.78 -2.63 -3.17
C LYS A 187 -13.37 -1.47 -3.99
N GLU A 188 -13.93 -0.47 -3.33
CA GLU A 188 -14.43 0.72 -4.01
C GLU A 188 -13.31 1.46 -4.76
N LEU A 189 -12.14 1.66 -4.12
CA LEU A 189 -10.99 2.28 -4.76
C LEU A 189 -10.53 1.49 -6.01
N ALA A 190 -10.52 0.16 -5.92
CA ALA A 190 -10.19 -0.69 -7.07
C ALA A 190 -11.18 -0.52 -8.22
N LYS A 191 -12.50 -0.49 -7.93
CA LYS A 191 -13.56 -0.26 -8.93
C LYS A 191 -13.44 1.09 -9.61
N GLU A 192 -12.93 2.11 -8.90
CA GLU A 192 -12.67 3.44 -9.45
C GLU A 192 -11.38 3.51 -10.30
N GLY A 193 -10.65 2.42 -10.42
CA GLY A 193 -9.41 2.35 -11.21
C GLY A 193 -8.18 2.92 -10.49
N MET A 194 -8.21 3.01 -9.14
CA MET A 194 -7.03 3.38 -8.36
C MET A 194 -5.93 2.34 -8.54
N THR A 195 -4.72 2.80 -8.87
CA THR A 195 -3.54 1.92 -8.85
C THR A 195 -3.22 1.55 -7.41
N MET A 196 -3.11 0.26 -7.12
CA MET A 196 -2.84 -0.20 -5.75
C MET A 196 -1.77 -1.28 -5.70
N VAL A 197 -0.90 -1.22 -4.69
CA VAL A 197 -0.03 -2.33 -4.31
C VAL A 197 -0.37 -2.71 -2.87
N VAL A 198 -0.81 -3.94 -2.66
CA VAL A 198 -1.41 -4.37 -1.40
C VAL A 198 -0.68 -5.60 -0.86
N VAL A 199 -0.02 -5.46 0.28
CA VAL A 199 0.43 -6.60 1.08
C VAL A 199 -0.70 -7.00 2.01
N THR A 200 -1.17 -8.25 1.92
CA THR A 200 -2.29 -8.73 2.73
C THR A 200 -2.23 -10.23 2.99
N HIS A 201 -2.90 -10.65 4.06
CA HIS A 201 -3.22 -12.05 4.37
C HIS A 201 -4.68 -12.39 4.05
N GLU A 202 -5.47 -11.45 3.54
CA GLU A 202 -6.87 -11.63 3.17
C GLU A 202 -6.97 -12.28 1.77
N MET A 203 -6.94 -13.62 1.71
CA MET A 203 -6.92 -14.35 0.43
C MET A 203 -8.21 -14.16 -0.38
N GLY A 204 -9.34 -13.97 0.31
CA GLY A 204 -10.62 -13.63 -0.33
C GLY A 204 -10.54 -12.30 -1.08
N PHE A 205 -10.01 -11.26 -0.45
CA PHE A 205 -9.78 -9.97 -1.09
C PHE A 205 -8.80 -10.07 -2.26
N ALA A 206 -7.68 -10.78 -2.07
CA ALA A 206 -6.68 -10.97 -3.11
C ALA A 206 -7.27 -11.64 -4.36
N ARG A 207 -8.17 -12.62 -4.17
CA ARG A 207 -8.85 -13.33 -5.26
C ARG A 207 -9.88 -12.47 -5.98
N GLU A 208 -10.65 -11.66 -5.23
CA GLU A 208 -11.75 -10.87 -5.76
C GLU A 208 -11.29 -9.59 -6.48
N VAL A 209 -10.27 -8.92 -5.93
CA VAL A 209 -9.91 -7.55 -6.34
C VAL A 209 -8.57 -7.47 -7.06
N GLY A 210 -7.67 -8.42 -6.81
CA GLY A 210 -6.35 -8.43 -7.43
C GLY A 210 -6.43 -8.55 -8.96
N SER A 211 -5.74 -7.68 -9.66
CA SER A 211 -5.52 -7.85 -11.11
C SER A 211 -4.39 -8.85 -11.35
N ARG A 212 -3.40 -8.83 -10.47
CA ARG A 212 -2.23 -9.71 -10.46
C ARG A 212 -1.77 -9.98 -9.03
N ILE A 213 -1.33 -11.20 -8.79
CA ILE A 213 -0.76 -11.65 -7.52
C ILE A 213 0.74 -11.85 -7.68
N LEU A 214 1.52 -11.34 -6.74
CA LEU A 214 2.95 -11.65 -6.59
C LEU A 214 3.10 -12.54 -5.34
N PHE A 215 3.53 -13.77 -5.52
CA PHE A 215 3.90 -14.62 -4.39
C PHE A 215 5.38 -14.45 -4.07
N MET A 216 5.67 -13.95 -2.87
CA MET A 216 7.02 -13.75 -2.40
C MET A 216 7.43 -14.79 -1.37
N ALA A 217 8.63 -15.34 -1.53
CA ALA A 217 9.30 -16.16 -0.54
C ALA A 217 10.81 -15.93 -0.61
N ASP A 218 11.47 -15.97 0.55
CA ASP A 218 12.92 -15.87 0.69
C ASP A 218 13.53 -14.65 -0.06
N GLY A 219 12.84 -13.51 0.02
CA GLY A 219 13.27 -12.26 -0.60
C GLY A 219 13.09 -12.16 -2.12
N LYS A 220 12.36 -13.10 -2.73
CA LYS A 220 12.16 -13.17 -4.19
C LYS A 220 10.68 -13.28 -4.56
N ILE A 221 10.32 -12.82 -5.77
CA ILE A 221 9.06 -13.19 -6.40
C ILE A 221 9.26 -14.60 -6.97
N VAL A 222 8.55 -15.58 -6.39
CA VAL A 222 8.67 -17.00 -6.76
C VAL A 222 7.69 -17.35 -7.87
N GLU A 223 6.50 -16.74 -7.83
CA GLU A 223 5.48 -16.93 -8.84
C GLU A 223 4.61 -15.69 -8.93
N GLU A 224 4.20 -15.34 -10.13
CA GLU A 224 3.26 -14.24 -10.37
C GLU A 224 2.24 -14.63 -11.42
N GLY A 225 1.06 -14.04 -11.32
CA GLY A 225 -0.01 -14.31 -12.29
C GLY A 225 -1.35 -13.73 -11.88
N LYS A 226 -2.36 -14.00 -12.71
CA LYS A 226 -3.76 -13.66 -12.36
C LYS A 226 -4.21 -14.48 -11.15
N PRO A 227 -5.17 -13.96 -10.34
CA PRO A 227 -5.69 -14.68 -9.18
C PRO A 227 -6.10 -16.11 -9.47
N GLU A 228 -6.80 -16.36 -10.59
CA GLU A 228 -7.25 -17.71 -10.96
C GLU A 228 -6.10 -18.69 -11.14
N ALA A 229 -4.99 -18.25 -11.75
CA ALA A 229 -3.80 -19.10 -11.94
C ALA A 229 -3.12 -19.39 -10.61
N ILE A 230 -2.88 -18.35 -9.79
CA ILE A 230 -2.19 -18.47 -8.51
C ILE A 230 -2.95 -19.33 -7.51
N PHE A 231 -4.28 -19.16 -7.40
CA PHE A 231 -5.07 -19.87 -6.39
C PHE A 231 -5.57 -21.25 -6.83
N ASN A 232 -5.82 -21.46 -8.13
CA ASN A 232 -6.44 -22.69 -8.61
C ASN A 232 -5.43 -23.62 -9.32
N ALA A 233 -4.33 -23.08 -9.84
CA ALA A 233 -3.33 -23.87 -10.58
C ALA A 233 -1.88 -23.44 -10.26
N PRO A 234 -1.49 -23.32 -8.96
CA PRO A 234 -0.15 -22.91 -8.57
C PRO A 234 0.91 -23.85 -9.16
N GLN A 235 2.00 -23.30 -9.69
CA GLN A 235 3.08 -24.07 -10.29
C GLN A 235 4.17 -24.37 -9.27
N SER A 236 4.60 -23.36 -8.52
CA SER A 236 5.68 -23.49 -7.53
C SER A 236 5.28 -24.43 -6.38
N PRO A 237 6.11 -25.41 -6.03
CA PRO A 237 5.90 -26.22 -4.81
C PRO A 237 5.79 -25.36 -3.54
N ARG A 238 6.52 -24.26 -3.49
CA ARG A 238 6.53 -23.34 -2.34
C ARG A 238 5.18 -22.60 -2.22
N LEU A 239 4.58 -22.21 -3.34
CA LEU A 239 3.23 -21.61 -3.36
C LEU A 239 2.18 -22.64 -2.95
N LYS A 240 2.25 -23.87 -3.46
CA LYS A 240 1.33 -24.97 -3.08
C LYS A 240 1.34 -25.21 -1.57
N ASP A 241 2.55 -25.33 -0.97
CA ASP A 241 2.69 -25.50 0.47
C ASP A 241 2.13 -24.31 1.26
N PHE A 242 2.35 -23.07 0.78
CA PHE A 242 1.79 -21.88 1.40
C PHE A 242 0.27 -21.88 1.37
N LEU A 243 -0.33 -22.10 0.18
CA LEU A 243 -1.79 -22.07 0.01
C LEU A 243 -2.50 -23.17 0.83
N SER A 244 -1.91 -24.37 0.94
CA SER A 244 -2.50 -25.45 1.76
C SER A 244 -2.58 -25.15 3.26
N LYS A 245 -1.90 -24.09 3.73
CA LYS A 245 -1.90 -23.68 5.15
C LYS A 245 -2.79 -22.47 5.42
N VAL A 246 -3.17 -21.73 4.38
CA VAL A 246 -3.93 -20.49 4.51
C VAL A 246 -5.33 -20.52 3.88
N LEU A 247 -5.63 -21.53 3.08
CA LEU A 247 -6.94 -21.85 2.52
C LEU A 247 -7.54 -23.07 3.20
#